data_b34819c1475e92a0e32bfe78956d37f8
#
_entry.id   b34819c1475e92a0e32bfe78956d37f8
#
_cell.length_a   1.000
_cell.length_b   1.000
_cell.length_c   1.000
_cell.angle_alpha   90.00
_cell.angle_beta   90.00
_cell.angle_gamma   90.00
#
_symmetry.space_group_name_H-M   'P 1'
#
loop_
_entity.id
_entity.type
_entity.pdbx_description
1 polymer ?
#
loop_
_entity_poly.entity_id
_entity_poly.type
_entity_poly.pdbx_seq_one_letter_code
_entity_poly.pdbx_strand_id
1 'polypeptide(L)'
;MPHVPASAEADSQGDAPELVFPPVTKDHIQNCSYDSWFPKYRSSCLKSRIIPLPPSFVEYLHEDGIVLADDDDENQDEPEEEWHASSNTSVRPQVKDADSSDDEEDEPERLPPNQRFPETHNLIKEKIAELGGSVAPKLNWSSPKDAKWISPHQNTLKCTTPNDIYLLLKSSSFVSHDLDHAFDDCTPRPPTKPYAPILVLRPFFTPHVALEFRCFVKHRTLIGITQRDLNHYAFLEQIRPQLWRKIKTFFREKLRFTFPDASFVFDVYIPENSFEKDGLGRVRLMDINPWAPRTDSLLFGWQELLEMDVKNPLYGTSSNETGADVSGDDTVTEGEEEDDDIEYRPEMSPEFRIIEKDDPAAYNFSSPQYSAHKLPKEVVDASMGGQGGLMEFAMQWKEITEGRGDGIWEQASGAKQ
;
A
#
# COMPACT_ATOMS: atom_id res chain seq x y z
N MET A 1 -54.75 33.35 16.15
CA MET A 1 -53.38 32.84 16.10
C MET A 1 -53.46 31.35 16.35
N PRO A 2 -53.22 30.47 15.34
CA PRO A 2 -53.24 29.04 15.57
C PRO A 2 -51.88 28.60 16.10
N HIS A 3 -51.92 27.76 17.11
CA HIS A 3 -50.81 27.07 17.75
C HIS A 3 -50.20 26.05 16.79
N VAL A 4 -48.91 26.16 16.53
CA VAL A 4 -48.12 25.14 15.82
C VAL A 4 -47.56 24.18 16.88
N PRO A 5 -47.80 22.88 16.82
CA PRO A 5 -47.16 21.93 17.74
C PRO A 5 -45.70 21.74 17.36
N ALA A 6 -44.81 21.79 18.37
CA ALA A 6 -43.42 21.47 18.26
C ALA A 6 -43.24 20.02 17.74
N SER A 7 -42.58 19.87 16.62
CA SER A 7 -42.15 18.58 16.12
C SER A 7 -41.05 18.02 17.06
N ALA A 8 -41.35 16.85 17.63
CA ALA A 8 -40.38 16.06 18.34
C ALA A 8 -39.23 15.68 17.37
N GLU A 9 -38.03 16.13 17.65
CA GLU A 9 -36.81 15.66 17.05
C GLU A 9 -36.60 14.21 17.50
N ALA A 10 -36.77 13.29 16.56
CA ALA A 10 -36.39 11.92 16.78
C ALA A 10 -34.88 11.82 16.65
N ASP A 11 -34.20 11.81 17.80
CA ASP A 11 -32.83 11.29 17.94
C ASP A 11 -32.88 9.78 17.60
N SER A 12 -32.55 9.46 16.36
CA SER A 12 -32.15 8.11 15.95
C SER A 12 -30.74 8.14 15.37
N GLN A 13 -29.78 8.47 16.20
CA GLN A 13 -28.42 7.97 16.03
C GLN A 13 -28.47 6.49 16.47
N GLY A 14 -28.90 5.61 15.56
CA GLY A 14 -28.63 4.19 15.70
C GLY A 14 -27.13 4.00 15.63
N ASP A 15 -26.52 3.59 16.74
CA ASP A 15 -25.15 3.09 16.76
C ASP A 15 -25.00 2.04 15.65
N ALA A 16 -24.21 2.36 14.64
CA ALA A 16 -23.83 1.34 13.65
C ALA A 16 -23.15 0.19 14.44
N PRO A 17 -23.50 -1.07 14.18
CA PRO A 17 -22.94 -2.19 14.92
C PRO A 17 -21.41 -2.12 14.85
N GLU A 18 -20.78 -2.10 16.02
CA GLU A 18 -19.32 -2.08 16.13
C GLU A 18 -18.74 -3.32 15.43
N LEU A 19 -17.88 -3.11 14.46
CA LEU A 19 -17.30 -4.17 13.64
C LEU A 19 -16.29 -4.97 14.48
N VAL A 20 -16.65 -6.18 14.89
CA VAL A 20 -15.80 -7.02 15.73
C VAL A 20 -14.88 -7.88 14.88
N PHE A 21 -13.61 -7.50 14.80
CA PHE A 21 -12.55 -8.30 14.19
C PHE A 21 -12.01 -9.37 15.14
N PRO A 22 -11.56 -10.53 14.61
CA PRO A 22 -10.71 -11.42 15.39
C PRO A 22 -9.47 -10.68 15.88
N PRO A 23 -8.95 -11.02 17.09
CA PRO A 23 -7.75 -10.39 17.61
C PRO A 23 -6.57 -10.52 16.65
N VAL A 24 -6.00 -9.39 16.22
CA VAL A 24 -4.84 -9.35 15.35
C VAL A 24 -3.57 -9.53 16.17
N THR A 25 -2.71 -10.45 15.79
CA THR A 25 -1.44 -10.71 16.49
C THR A 25 -0.27 -10.08 15.73
N LYS A 26 0.81 -9.76 16.46
CA LYS A 26 2.05 -9.27 15.83
C LYS A 26 2.65 -10.30 14.87
N ASP A 27 2.55 -11.59 15.19
CA ASP A 27 3.00 -12.67 14.31
C ASP A 27 2.23 -12.69 13.00
N HIS A 28 0.90 -12.45 13.02
CA HIS A 28 0.08 -12.35 11.81
C HIS A 28 0.55 -11.21 10.91
N ILE A 29 0.79 -10.02 11.48
CA ILE A 29 1.33 -8.89 10.72
C ILE A 29 2.71 -9.23 10.14
N GLN A 30 3.60 -9.84 10.93
CA GLN A 30 4.94 -10.24 10.46
C GLN A 30 4.91 -11.33 9.39
N ASN A 31 3.96 -12.27 9.45
CA ASN A 31 3.79 -13.27 8.40
C ASN A 31 3.43 -12.62 7.04
N CYS A 32 2.77 -11.45 7.07
CA CYS A 32 2.46 -10.65 5.89
C CYS A 32 3.62 -9.74 5.45
N SER A 33 4.71 -9.64 6.21
CA SER A 33 5.91 -8.90 5.78
C SER A 33 6.57 -9.55 4.58
N TYR A 34 7.05 -8.74 3.64
CA TYR A 34 7.58 -9.20 2.36
C TYR A 34 8.72 -10.21 2.48
N ASP A 35 9.62 -10.03 3.45
CA ASP A 35 10.73 -10.94 3.72
C ASP A 35 10.28 -12.28 4.31
N SER A 36 9.12 -12.31 4.97
CA SER A 36 8.58 -13.54 5.57
C SER A 36 7.99 -14.48 4.51
N TRP A 37 7.26 -13.96 3.54
CA TRP A 37 6.57 -14.80 2.57
C TRP A 37 7.26 -14.90 1.20
N PHE A 38 7.97 -13.86 0.73
CA PHE A 38 8.57 -13.83 -0.59
C PHE A 38 9.55 -14.99 -0.87
N PRO A 39 10.46 -15.39 0.04
CA PRO A 39 11.37 -16.50 -0.22
C PRO A 39 10.66 -17.79 -0.60
N LYS A 40 9.53 -18.07 0.05
CA LYS A 40 8.73 -19.28 -0.18
C LYS A 40 8.00 -19.26 -1.52
N TYR A 41 7.47 -18.11 -1.92
CA TYR A 41 6.66 -17.96 -3.14
C TYR A 41 7.40 -17.31 -4.31
N ARG A 42 8.72 -17.17 -4.21
CA ARG A 42 9.57 -16.45 -5.16
C ARG A 42 9.34 -16.83 -6.64
N SER A 43 9.07 -18.10 -6.92
CA SER A 43 8.80 -18.58 -8.29
C SER A 43 7.51 -18.02 -8.90
N SER A 44 6.57 -17.60 -8.05
CA SER A 44 5.29 -17.02 -8.44
C SER A 44 5.26 -15.50 -8.35
N CYS A 45 6.34 -14.85 -7.93
CA CYS A 45 6.43 -13.41 -7.73
C CYS A 45 7.19 -12.71 -8.87
N LEU A 46 7.20 -11.38 -8.84
CA LEU A 46 8.14 -10.59 -9.61
C LEU A 46 9.55 -10.74 -9.01
N LYS A 47 10.58 -10.60 -9.85
CA LYS A 47 11.96 -10.54 -9.38
C LYS A 47 12.08 -9.39 -8.36
N SER A 48 12.67 -9.65 -7.20
CA SER A 48 12.80 -8.65 -6.13
C SER A 48 14.14 -8.78 -5.43
N ARG A 49 14.58 -7.68 -4.82
CA ARG A 49 15.74 -7.64 -3.92
C ARG A 49 15.31 -7.06 -2.61
N ILE A 50 15.72 -7.71 -1.53
CA ILE A 50 15.44 -7.31 -0.15
C ILE A 50 16.76 -6.79 0.43
N ILE A 51 16.73 -5.59 0.95
CA ILE A 51 17.85 -4.89 1.59
C ILE A 51 17.45 -4.63 3.04
N PRO A 52 18.14 -5.22 4.03
CA PRO A 52 17.94 -4.86 5.43
C PRO A 52 18.29 -3.38 5.65
N LEU A 53 17.45 -2.66 6.40
CA LEU A 53 17.69 -1.27 6.73
C LEU A 53 18.39 -1.18 8.10
N PRO A 54 19.59 -0.58 8.18
CA PRO A 54 20.25 -0.34 9.46
C PRO A 54 19.49 0.72 10.27
N PRO A 55 19.59 0.73 11.61
CA PRO A 55 18.91 1.71 12.46
C PRO A 55 19.20 3.16 12.07
N SER A 56 20.44 3.47 11.69
CA SER A 56 20.82 4.81 11.23
C SER A 56 20.08 5.27 9.97
N PHE A 57 19.73 4.33 9.08
CA PHE A 57 18.92 4.65 7.90
C PHE A 57 17.45 4.87 8.29
N VAL A 58 16.94 4.11 9.25
CA VAL A 58 15.58 4.33 9.79
C VAL A 58 15.49 5.68 10.47
N GLU A 59 16.50 6.06 11.29
CA GLU A 59 16.61 7.39 11.90
C GLU A 59 16.60 8.49 10.84
N TYR A 60 17.35 8.33 9.76
CA TYR A 60 17.32 9.27 8.64
C TYR A 60 15.93 9.42 8.00
N LEU A 61 15.14 8.33 7.90
CA LEU A 61 13.78 8.42 7.39
C LEU A 61 12.84 9.22 8.31
N HIS A 62 13.12 9.24 9.62
CA HIS A 62 12.35 10.00 10.62
C HIS A 62 12.78 11.46 10.77
N GLU A 63 14.00 11.80 10.35
CA GLU A 63 14.50 13.17 10.44
C GLU A 63 13.66 14.15 9.61
N ASP A 64 13.44 15.34 10.12
CA ASP A 64 12.79 16.41 9.39
C ASP A 64 13.64 16.87 8.19
N GLY A 65 12.96 17.27 7.14
CA GLY A 65 13.59 17.71 5.90
C GLY A 65 14.10 16.56 5.03
N ILE A 66 14.49 16.86 3.81
CA ILE A 66 14.96 15.91 2.81
C ILE A 66 16.40 16.29 2.43
N VAL A 67 17.36 15.52 2.96
CA VAL A 67 18.77 15.60 2.55
C VAL A 67 19.01 14.44 1.60
N LEU A 68 19.43 14.74 0.37
CA LEU A 68 19.74 13.74 -0.66
C LEU A 68 21.24 13.47 -0.75
N ALA A 69 21.62 12.39 -1.38
CA ALA A 69 23.03 12.07 -1.60
C ALA A 69 23.62 13.02 -2.66
N ASP A 70 24.87 13.40 -2.44
CA ASP A 70 25.70 14.05 -3.46
C ASP A 70 26.24 12.96 -4.39
N ASP A 71 25.42 12.53 -5.34
CA ASP A 71 25.88 11.62 -6.38
C ASP A 71 26.64 12.44 -7.41
N ASP A 72 27.93 12.14 -7.56
CA ASP A 72 28.74 12.69 -8.66
C ASP A 72 28.05 12.31 -9.97
N ASP A 73 27.72 13.30 -10.77
CA ASP A 73 27.20 13.18 -12.13
C ASP A 73 28.24 12.52 -13.05
N GLU A 74 28.48 11.22 -12.89
CA GLU A 74 29.36 10.46 -13.80
C GLU A 74 28.75 10.25 -15.21
N ASN A 75 27.57 10.85 -15.50
CA ASN A 75 26.89 10.74 -16.81
C ASN A 75 26.47 12.10 -17.39
N GLN A 76 27.32 13.13 -17.32
CA GLN A 76 27.14 14.35 -18.12
C GLN A 76 27.98 14.31 -19.43
N ASP A 77 27.71 13.32 -20.29
CA ASP A 77 28.20 13.32 -21.68
C ASP A 77 27.03 13.17 -22.70
N GLU A 78 25.87 13.73 -22.39
CA GLU A 78 24.89 14.04 -23.44
C GLU A 78 24.84 15.56 -23.61
N PRO A 79 24.96 16.11 -24.85
CA PRO A 79 24.94 17.54 -25.07
C PRO A 79 23.57 18.10 -24.71
N GLU A 80 23.54 18.94 -23.67
CA GLU A 80 22.36 19.71 -23.29
C GLU A 80 21.85 20.55 -24.48
N GLU A 81 20.72 20.17 -25.05
CA GLU A 81 19.91 21.12 -25.81
C GLU A 81 19.40 22.19 -24.81
N GLU A 82 19.98 23.40 -24.94
CA GLU A 82 19.67 24.57 -24.15
C GLU A 82 18.18 24.92 -24.14
N TRP A 83 17.46 24.43 -23.11
CA TRP A 83 16.21 25.05 -22.71
C TRP A 83 16.46 25.93 -21.49
N HIS A 84 16.72 27.21 -21.72
CA HIS A 84 16.75 28.23 -20.67
C HIS A 84 15.37 28.40 -20.05
N ALA A 85 15.02 27.57 -19.06
CA ALA A 85 14.00 27.92 -18.07
C ALA A 85 14.70 28.77 -16.99
N SER A 86 14.36 30.04 -16.99
CA SER A 86 14.85 31.04 -16.03
C SER A 86 14.42 30.65 -14.61
N SER A 87 15.24 29.86 -13.90
CA SER A 87 15.12 29.76 -12.46
C SER A 87 16.12 30.74 -11.84
N ASN A 88 15.59 31.88 -11.38
CA ASN A 88 16.30 32.82 -10.54
C ASN A 88 16.69 32.15 -9.21
N THR A 89 17.80 31.44 -9.21
CA THR A 89 18.53 31.21 -7.97
C THR A 89 19.56 32.32 -7.86
N SER A 90 19.17 33.41 -7.22
CA SER A 90 20.05 34.54 -6.93
C SER A 90 21.12 34.08 -5.94
N VAL A 91 22.32 33.79 -6.46
CA VAL A 91 23.55 33.83 -5.66
C VAL A 91 23.72 35.30 -5.25
N ARG A 92 23.41 35.61 -4.01
CA ARG A 92 23.61 36.92 -3.42
C ARG A 92 25.09 37.07 -3.05
N PRO A 93 25.82 38.07 -3.58
CA PRO A 93 27.15 38.34 -3.11
C PRO A 93 27.08 38.83 -1.66
N GLN A 94 27.87 38.26 -0.77
CA GLN A 94 28.01 38.73 0.61
C GLN A 94 28.51 40.16 0.61
N VAL A 95 27.60 41.09 0.95
CA VAL A 95 28.00 42.39 1.47
C VAL A 95 28.00 42.22 2.99
N LYS A 96 29.19 42.34 3.56
CA LYS A 96 29.35 42.43 5.02
C LYS A 96 28.84 43.77 5.50
N ASP A 97 27.62 43.79 6.01
CA ASP A 97 27.17 44.83 6.91
C ASP A 97 27.08 44.21 8.32
N ALA A 98 27.96 44.71 9.19
CA ALA A 98 27.96 44.41 10.61
C ALA A 98 26.79 45.13 11.26
N ASP A 99 25.87 44.38 11.77
CA ASP A 99 25.10 44.60 12.99
C ASP A 99 23.70 43.96 12.85
N SER A 100 23.62 42.70 13.20
CA SER A 100 22.38 42.06 13.61
C SER A 100 22.78 40.80 14.38
N SER A 101 22.66 40.86 15.68
CA SER A 101 22.73 39.70 16.56
C SER A 101 21.43 38.93 16.39
N ASP A 102 21.44 37.97 15.47
CA ASP A 102 20.44 36.91 15.36
C ASP A 102 21.16 35.63 15.75
N ASP A 103 20.80 35.04 16.87
CA ASP A 103 21.22 33.73 17.32
C ASP A 103 20.61 32.71 16.37
N GLU A 104 21.11 32.64 15.13
CA GLU A 104 20.94 31.45 14.30
C GLU A 104 21.82 30.36 14.97
N GLU A 105 21.22 29.53 15.81
CA GLU A 105 21.83 28.30 16.26
C GLU A 105 22.24 27.55 14.97
N ASP A 106 23.55 27.42 14.76
CA ASP A 106 24.13 26.63 13.65
C ASP A 106 23.56 25.22 13.76
N GLU A 107 22.47 24.93 13.04
CA GLU A 107 22.00 23.55 12.90
C GLU A 107 23.18 22.72 12.35
N PRO A 108 23.57 21.64 13.01
CA PRO A 108 24.70 20.83 12.59
C PRO A 108 24.49 20.38 11.13
N GLU A 109 25.46 20.72 10.28
CA GLU A 109 25.44 20.37 8.85
C GLU A 109 25.18 18.86 8.69
N ARG A 110 23.98 18.49 8.22
CA ARG A 110 23.55 17.10 8.10
C ARG A 110 24.26 16.47 6.93
N LEU A 111 25.14 15.51 7.23
CA LEU A 111 25.84 14.75 6.21
C LEU A 111 24.88 14.05 5.25
N PRO A 112 25.18 14.04 3.95
CA PRO A 112 24.35 13.39 2.94
C PRO A 112 24.33 11.85 3.10
N PRO A 113 23.27 11.15 2.65
CA PRO A 113 23.07 9.72 2.82
C PRO A 113 24.21 8.83 2.35
N ASN A 114 24.88 9.18 1.24
CA ASN A 114 26.03 8.44 0.71
C ASN A 114 27.25 8.48 1.63
N GLN A 115 27.37 9.50 2.47
CA GLN A 115 28.42 9.60 3.49
C GLN A 115 28.01 8.99 4.83
N ARG A 116 26.74 9.09 5.21
CA ARG A 116 26.23 8.55 6.49
C ARG A 116 26.15 7.03 6.50
N PHE A 117 25.68 6.42 5.41
CA PHE A 117 25.51 4.97 5.27
C PHE A 117 25.92 4.48 3.87
N PRO A 118 27.23 4.59 3.56
CA PRO A 118 27.78 4.30 2.21
C PRO A 118 27.50 2.86 1.76
N GLU A 119 27.51 1.89 2.67
CA GLU A 119 27.23 0.49 2.35
C GLU A 119 25.79 0.31 1.83
N THR A 120 24.79 0.88 2.54
CA THR A 120 23.38 0.80 2.14
C THR A 120 23.17 1.55 0.83
N HIS A 121 23.75 2.75 0.67
CA HIS A 121 23.66 3.54 -0.54
C HIS A 121 24.20 2.77 -1.77
N ASN A 122 25.42 2.23 -1.67
CA ASN A 122 26.04 1.48 -2.74
C ASN A 122 25.26 0.19 -3.06
N LEU A 123 24.74 -0.50 -2.03
CA LEU A 123 23.91 -1.68 -2.22
C LEU A 123 22.62 -1.34 -2.99
N ILE A 124 21.97 -0.22 -2.68
CA ILE A 124 20.78 0.25 -3.41
C ILE A 124 21.16 0.50 -4.88
N LYS A 125 22.25 1.22 -5.14
CA LYS A 125 22.76 1.52 -6.49
C LYS A 125 23.05 0.23 -7.29
N GLU A 126 23.71 -0.75 -6.67
CA GLU A 126 23.97 -2.07 -7.24
C GLU A 126 22.65 -2.80 -7.59
N LYS A 127 21.66 -2.79 -6.68
CA LYS A 127 20.40 -3.51 -6.90
C LYS A 127 19.51 -2.82 -7.93
N ILE A 128 19.55 -1.51 -8.09
CA ILE A 128 18.91 -0.80 -9.20
C ILE A 128 19.50 -1.31 -10.52
N ALA A 129 20.83 -1.33 -10.66
CA ALA A 129 21.50 -1.81 -11.86
C ALA A 129 21.18 -3.29 -12.15
N GLU A 130 21.22 -4.17 -11.13
CA GLU A 130 20.89 -5.60 -11.24
C GLU A 130 19.45 -5.85 -11.72
N LEU A 131 18.52 -4.95 -11.36
CA LEU A 131 17.10 -5.04 -11.71
C LEU A 131 16.76 -4.36 -13.05
N GLY A 132 17.74 -3.86 -13.79
CA GLY A 132 17.58 -3.27 -15.12
C GLY A 132 17.49 -1.75 -15.10
N GLY A 133 18.04 -1.08 -14.09
CA GLY A 133 18.20 0.38 -14.02
C GLY A 133 16.93 1.15 -13.62
N SER A 134 15.83 0.48 -13.40
CA SER A 134 14.55 1.12 -13.06
C SER A 134 13.73 0.24 -12.12
N VAL A 135 13.44 0.74 -10.92
CA VAL A 135 12.82 -0.02 -9.83
C VAL A 135 11.63 0.72 -9.22
N ALA A 136 10.81 -0.01 -8.47
CA ALA A 136 9.79 0.52 -7.58
C ALA A 136 10.08 0.06 -6.14
N PRO A 137 10.18 0.98 -5.17
CA PRO A 137 10.44 0.67 -3.77
C PRO A 137 9.17 0.26 -3.02
N LYS A 138 9.36 -0.54 -1.98
CA LYS A 138 8.38 -0.75 -0.90
C LYS A 138 9.14 -1.10 0.39
N LEU A 139 8.51 -0.90 1.54
CA LEU A 139 8.98 -1.45 2.81
C LEU A 139 8.37 -2.85 3.07
N ASN A 140 8.34 -3.26 4.31
CA ASN A 140 7.84 -4.56 4.72
C ASN A 140 6.43 -4.85 4.18
N TRP A 141 5.53 -3.87 4.25
CA TRP A 141 4.14 -3.99 3.81
C TRP A 141 3.73 -2.97 2.75
N SER A 142 4.18 -1.72 2.86
CA SER A 142 3.67 -0.60 2.06
C SER A 142 4.64 -0.13 0.98
N SER A 143 4.10 0.27 -0.16
CA SER A 143 4.81 1.06 -1.16
C SER A 143 4.45 2.54 -0.98
N PRO A 144 5.35 3.49 -1.25
CA PRO A 144 5.12 4.94 -1.07
C PRO A 144 4.18 5.53 -2.14
N LYS A 145 2.96 4.96 -2.24
CA LYS A 145 1.99 5.33 -3.28
C LYS A 145 1.40 6.73 -3.07
N ASP A 146 1.31 7.16 -1.83
CA ASP A 146 0.86 8.48 -1.40
C ASP A 146 1.87 9.59 -1.74
N ALA A 147 3.14 9.24 -1.91
CA ALA A 147 4.22 10.17 -2.27
C ALA A 147 4.51 10.26 -3.79
N LYS A 148 3.71 9.65 -4.65
CA LYS A 148 3.96 9.67 -6.11
C LYS A 148 4.05 11.07 -6.71
N TRP A 149 3.34 12.03 -6.11
CA TRP A 149 3.29 13.41 -6.57
C TRP A 149 4.64 14.12 -6.54
N ILE A 150 5.57 13.69 -5.65
CA ILE A 150 6.92 14.26 -5.55
C ILE A 150 7.92 13.54 -6.46
N SER A 151 7.51 12.44 -7.11
CA SER A 151 8.39 11.66 -7.97
C SER A 151 8.88 12.47 -9.17
N PRO A 152 10.20 12.48 -9.46
CA PRO A 152 10.72 13.10 -10.68
C PRO A 152 10.25 12.39 -11.95
N HIS A 153 9.69 11.18 -11.84
CA HIS A 153 9.23 10.36 -12.96
C HIS A 153 7.70 10.37 -13.13
N GLN A 154 7.11 11.54 -13.38
CA GLN A 154 5.71 11.71 -13.82
C GLN A 154 4.67 11.04 -12.92
N ASN A 155 4.69 11.33 -11.62
CA ASN A 155 3.71 10.80 -10.67
C ASN A 155 3.64 9.26 -10.62
N THR A 156 4.80 8.61 -10.71
CA THR A 156 4.94 7.15 -10.63
C THR A 156 5.84 6.73 -9.47
N LEU A 157 5.94 5.42 -9.21
CA LEU A 157 6.92 4.85 -8.28
C LEU A 157 8.24 4.48 -8.97
N LYS A 158 8.47 4.96 -10.19
CA LYS A 158 9.72 4.71 -10.91
C LYS A 158 10.87 5.40 -10.19
N CYS A 159 11.92 4.65 -9.89
CA CYS A 159 13.18 5.13 -9.34
C CYS A 159 14.33 4.61 -10.21
N THR A 160 15.24 5.48 -10.57
CA THR A 160 16.45 5.16 -11.34
C THR A 160 17.73 5.40 -10.52
N THR A 161 17.61 6.18 -9.45
CA THR A 161 18.68 6.54 -8.54
C THR A 161 18.32 6.25 -7.09
N PRO A 162 19.29 6.13 -6.17
CA PRO A 162 19.01 6.09 -4.73
C PRO A 162 18.24 7.31 -4.23
N ASN A 163 18.51 8.51 -4.78
CA ASN A 163 17.85 9.75 -4.41
C ASN A 163 16.35 9.72 -4.71
N ASP A 164 15.93 9.11 -5.84
CA ASP A 164 14.51 8.93 -6.14
C ASP A 164 13.83 8.09 -5.04
N ILE A 165 14.52 7.05 -4.55
CA ILE A 165 14.02 6.18 -3.48
C ILE A 165 13.92 6.95 -2.18
N TYR A 166 14.96 7.70 -1.79
CA TYR A 166 14.97 8.47 -0.55
C TYR A 166 13.85 9.51 -0.53
N LEU A 167 13.68 10.22 -1.64
CA LEU A 167 12.62 11.19 -1.81
C LEU A 167 11.24 10.60 -1.57
N LEU A 168 10.93 9.46 -2.20
CA LEU A 168 9.65 8.79 -2.04
C LEU A 168 9.45 8.23 -0.62
N LEU A 169 10.48 7.61 -0.02
CA LEU A 169 10.37 7.04 1.31
C LEU A 169 10.16 8.10 2.38
N LYS A 170 10.91 9.21 2.34
CA LYS A 170 10.77 10.31 3.30
C LYS A 170 9.44 11.06 3.19
N SER A 171 8.85 11.07 2.01
CA SER A 171 7.60 11.82 1.75
C SER A 171 6.34 10.98 1.95
N SER A 172 6.46 9.71 2.35
CA SER A 172 5.33 8.78 2.43
C SER A 172 4.88 8.53 3.86
N SER A 173 3.63 8.86 4.17
CA SER A 173 2.99 8.49 5.43
C SER A 173 2.76 6.99 5.57
N PHE A 174 2.63 6.26 4.46
CA PHE A 174 2.54 4.79 4.50
C PHE A 174 3.86 4.16 4.96
N VAL A 175 4.98 4.75 4.58
CA VAL A 175 6.31 4.33 5.03
C VAL A 175 6.48 4.60 6.52
N SER A 176 6.14 5.80 7.00
CA SER A 176 6.19 6.13 8.43
C SER A 176 5.30 5.19 9.24
N HIS A 177 4.10 4.87 8.74
CA HIS A 177 3.23 3.89 9.41
C HIS A 177 3.87 2.50 9.50
N ASP A 178 4.52 2.01 8.44
CA ASP A 178 5.21 0.70 8.46
C ASP A 178 6.32 0.66 9.52
N LEU A 179 7.01 1.77 9.72
CA LEU A 179 8.13 1.87 10.67
C LEU A 179 7.66 1.99 12.14
N ASP A 180 6.63 2.80 12.40
CA ASP A 180 6.26 3.22 13.75
C ASP A 180 4.97 2.58 14.25
N HIS A 181 4.01 2.29 13.37
CA HIS A 181 2.62 2.02 13.71
C HIS A 181 2.11 0.66 13.21
N ALA A 182 2.97 -0.16 12.60
CA ALA A 182 2.54 -1.45 12.01
C ALA A 182 1.88 -2.40 13.01
N PHE A 183 2.15 -2.24 14.33
CA PHE A 183 1.67 -3.13 15.39
C PHE A 183 0.71 -2.49 16.38
N ASP A 184 0.27 -1.26 16.16
CA ASP A 184 -0.56 -0.52 17.13
C ASP A 184 -1.88 -1.20 17.45
N ASP A 185 -2.53 -1.80 16.44
CA ASP A 185 -3.80 -2.48 16.61
C ASP A 185 -3.66 -3.97 17.02
N CYS A 186 -2.44 -4.40 17.35
CA CYS A 186 -2.19 -5.78 17.72
C CYS A 186 -2.45 -6.06 19.19
N THR A 187 -2.79 -7.30 19.48
CA THR A 187 -2.82 -7.79 20.87
C THR A 187 -1.46 -7.60 21.53
N PRO A 188 -1.40 -7.37 22.86
CA PRO A 188 -0.16 -7.07 23.58
C PRO A 188 0.82 -8.27 23.67
N ARG A 189 0.49 -9.40 23.06
CA ARG A 189 1.37 -10.58 23.03
C ARG A 189 2.67 -10.27 22.27
N PRO A 190 3.85 -10.57 22.83
CA PRO A 190 5.10 -10.39 22.11
C PRO A 190 5.16 -11.28 20.87
N PRO A 191 5.80 -10.81 19.79
CA PRO A 191 5.97 -11.61 18.59
C PRO A 191 6.99 -12.73 18.80
N THR A 192 6.91 -13.78 17.99
CA THR A 192 7.89 -14.89 18.00
C THR A 192 9.22 -14.49 17.40
N LYS A 193 9.23 -13.51 16.50
CA LYS A 193 10.44 -12.97 15.84
C LYS A 193 10.56 -11.48 16.06
N PRO A 194 11.78 -10.93 16.20
CA PRO A 194 11.97 -9.49 16.22
C PRO A 194 11.60 -8.87 14.87
N TYR A 195 11.05 -7.67 14.92
CA TYR A 195 10.79 -6.88 13.71
C TYR A 195 12.11 -6.29 13.19
N ALA A 196 12.30 -6.35 11.88
CA ALA A 196 13.41 -5.72 11.19
C ALA A 196 12.90 -4.97 9.95
N PRO A 197 13.11 -3.67 9.85
CA PRO A 197 12.76 -2.90 8.65
C PRO A 197 13.59 -3.35 7.44
N ILE A 198 12.92 -3.46 6.30
CA ILE A 198 13.55 -3.81 5.03
C ILE A 198 13.11 -2.87 3.92
N LEU A 199 14.00 -2.64 2.95
CA LEU A 199 13.68 -2.05 1.67
C LEU A 199 13.60 -3.16 0.61
N VAL A 200 12.51 -3.19 -0.11
CA VAL A 200 12.28 -4.11 -1.23
C VAL A 200 12.34 -3.32 -2.53
N LEU A 201 13.18 -3.75 -3.45
CA LEU A 201 13.26 -3.21 -4.81
C LEU A 201 12.73 -4.23 -5.80
N ARG A 202 11.78 -3.81 -6.65
CA ARG A 202 11.21 -4.61 -7.73
C ARG A 202 11.46 -3.89 -9.05
N PRO A 203 11.70 -4.58 -10.19
CA PRO A 203 11.74 -3.92 -11.48
C PRO A 203 10.49 -3.07 -11.69
N PHE A 204 10.69 -1.82 -12.10
CA PHE A 204 9.55 -0.98 -12.47
C PHE A 204 8.97 -1.47 -13.79
N PHE A 205 7.67 -1.65 -13.81
CA PHE A 205 6.88 -1.90 -15.02
C PHE A 205 5.52 -1.26 -14.87
N THR A 206 4.86 -1.03 -15.98
CA THR A 206 3.49 -0.51 -15.98
C THR A 206 2.53 -1.68 -16.19
N PRO A 207 1.91 -2.21 -15.12
CA PRO A 207 0.93 -3.28 -15.26
C PRO A 207 -0.33 -2.77 -15.95
N HIS A 208 -1.06 -3.68 -16.60
CA HIS A 208 -2.44 -3.39 -16.97
C HIS A 208 -3.28 -3.43 -15.68
N VAL A 209 -3.60 -2.25 -15.16
CA VAL A 209 -4.21 -2.09 -13.82
C VAL A 209 -5.52 -2.86 -13.63
N ALA A 210 -6.27 -3.10 -14.72
CA ALA A 210 -7.49 -3.92 -14.70
C ALA A 210 -7.23 -5.40 -14.36
N LEU A 211 -5.99 -5.89 -14.51
CA LEU A 211 -5.61 -7.29 -14.28
C LEU A 211 -4.94 -7.52 -12.92
N GLU A 212 -5.11 -6.58 -12.00
CA GLU A 212 -4.77 -6.73 -10.59
C GLU A 212 -6.02 -7.05 -9.76
N PHE A 213 -5.93 -8.09 -8.94
CA PHE A 213 -7.04 -8.57 -8.11
C PHE A 213 -6.62 -8.74 -6.66
N ARG A 214 -7.55 -8.44 -5.74
CA ARG A 214 -7.43 -8.72 -4.32
C ARG A 214 -8.31 -9.90 -3.95
N CYS A 215 -7.78 -10.80 -3.14
CA CYS A 215 -8.37 -12.08 -2.82
C CYS A 215 -8.45 -12.26 -1.31
N PHE A 216 -9.60 -12.64 -0.81
CA PHE A 216 -9.90 -12.79 0.62
C PHE A 216 -9.96 -14.25 1.01
N VAL A 217 -9.12 -14.65 1.95
CA VAL A 217 -9.07 -16.01 2.49
C VAL A 217 -9.55 -15.99 3.93
N LYS A 218 -10.55 -16.81 4.23
CA LYS A 218 -11.09 -17.00 5.58
C LYS A 218 -11.06 -18.49 5.92
N HIS A 219 -10.41 -18.85 7.03
CA HIS A 219 -10.31 -20.23 7.50
C HIS A 219 -9.82 -21.21 6.42
N ARG A 220 -8.74 -20.80 5.70
CA ARG A 220 -8.12 -21.53 4.57
C ARG A 220 -9.04 -21.75 3.36
N THR A 221 -10.10 -20.98 3.25
CA THR A 221 -11.01 -20.97 2.11
C THR A 221 -10.97 -19.62 1.41
N LEU A 222 -10.79 -19.63 0.10
CA LEU A 222 -10.91 -18.43 -0.72
C LEU A 222 -12.40 -18.08 -0.84
N ILE A 223 -12.81 -16.96 -0.24
CA ILE A 223 -14.22 -16.56 -0.17
C ILE A 223 -14.58 -15.45 -1.14
N GLY A 224 -13.64 -14.56 -1.47
CA GLY A 224 -13.89 -13.41 -2.33
C GLY A 224 -12.70 -13.04 -3.20
N ILE A 225 -12.98 -12.57 -4.40
CA ILE A 225 -12.03 -11.98 -5.35
C ILE A 225 -12.61 -10.64 -5.79
N THR A 226 -11.79 -9.60 -5.83
CA THR A 226 -12.21 -8.29 -6.30
C THR A 226 -11.17 -7.66 -7.22
N GLN A 227 -11.63 -6.92 -8.20
CA GLN A 227 -10.83 -6.01 -8.98
C GLN A 227 -10.19 -4.96 -8.04
N ARG A 228 -8.91 -4.63 -8.26
CA ARG A 228 -8.21 -3.62 -7.44
C ARG A 228 -8.39 -2.20 -7.93
N ASP A 229 -8.39 -2.00 -9.24
CA ASP A 229 -8.67 -0.70 -9.83
C ASP A 229 -10.17 -0.46 -9.92
N LEU A 230 -10.64 0.71 -9.52
CA LEU A 230 -12.05 1.04 -9.41
C LEU A 230 -12.65 1.62 -10.70
N ASN A 231 -12.02 1.38 -11.85
CA ASN A 231 -12.58 1.75 -13.14
C ASN A 231 -13.30 0.56 -13.79
N HIS A 232 -14.34 0.85 -14.58
CA HIS A 232 -15.03 -0.15 -15.36
C HIS A 232 -14.21 -0.57 -16.59
N TYR A 233 -14.06 -1.88 -16.78
CA TYR A 233 -13.38 -2.48 -17.93
C TYR A 233 -14.25 -3.55 -18.56
N ALA A 234 -14.90 -3.23 -19.68
CA ALA A 234 -15.89 -4.12 -20.32
C ALA A 234 -15.33 -5.50 -20.71
N PHE A 235 -14.04 -5.63 -20.97
CA PHE A 235 -13.42 -6.91 -21.34
C PHE A 235 -13.33 -7.90 -20.17
N LEU A 236 -13.30 -7.40 -18.91
CA LEU A 236 -13.20 -8.27 -17.73
C LEU A 236 -14.37 -9.22 -17.59
N GLU A 237 -15.59 -8.80 -17.98
CA GLU A 237 -16.75 -9.67 -17.99
C GLU A 237 -16.54 -10.94 -18.81
N GLN A 238 -15.91 -10.80 -20.00
CA GLN A 238 -15.70 -11.92 -20.92
C GLN A 238 -14.66 -12.91 -20.41
N ILE A 239 -13.63 -12.45 -19.70
CA ILE A 239 -12.52 -13.26 -19.19
C ILE A 239 -12.67 -13.63 -17.72
N ARG A 240 -13.74 -13.19 -17.04
CA ARG A 240 -14.01 -13.42 -15.62
C ARG A 240 -13.95 -14.92 -15.24
N PRO A 241 -14.54 -15.87 -16.00
CA PRO A 241 -14.44 -17.29 -15.70
C PRO A 241 -13.00 -17.81 -15.71
N GLN A 242 -12.17 -17.37 -16.65
CA GLN A 242 -10.77 -17.76 -16.77
C GLN A 242 -9.93 -17.21 -15.62
N LEU A 243 -10.16 -15.93 -15.26
CA LEU A 243 -9.51 -15.29 -14.12
C LEU A 243 -9.85 -16.02 -12.82
N TRP A 244 -11.14 -16.31 -12.59
CA TRP A 244 -11.62 -17.05 -11.43
C TRP A 244 -10.93 -18.40 -11.26
N ARG A 245 -10.89 -19.21 -12.35
CA ARG A 245 -10.21 -20.52 -12.31
C ARG A 245 -8.73 -20.37 -12.00
N LYS A 246 -8.01 -19.48 -12.70
CA LYS A 246 -6.57 -19.27 -12.48
C LYS A 246 -6.26 -18.87 -11.04
N ILE A 247 -7.03 -17.95 -10.46
CA ILE A 247 -6.84 -17.48 -9.06
C ILE A 247 -7.16 -18.61 -8.08
N LYS A 248 -8.28 -19.31 -8.25
CA LYS A 248 -8.68 -20.45 -7.39
C LYS A 248 -7.62 -21.55 -7.41
N THR A 249 -7.15 -21.94 -8.59
CA THR A 249 -6.09 -22.94 -8.76
C THR A 249 -4.80 -22.47 -8.09
N PHE A 250 -4.37 -21.21 -8.33
CA PHE A 250 -3.18 -20.65 -7.69
C PHE A 250 -3.28 -20.68 -6.16
N PHE A 251 -4.40 -20.27 -5.60
CA PHE A 251 -4.64 -20.31 -4.15
C PHE A 251 -4.53 -21.74 -3.61
N ARG A 252 -5.25 -22.70 -4.21
CA ARG A 252 -5.28 -24.10 -3.81
C ARG A 252 -3.89 -24.72 -3.80
N GLU A 253 -3.11 -24.54 -4.88
CA GLU A 253 -1.81 -25.16 -5.04
C GLU A 253 -0.68 -24.46 -4.26
N LYS A 254 -0.74 -23.12 -4.11
CA LYS A 254 0.39 -22.37 -3.61
C LYS A 254 0.21 -21.83 -2.21
N LEU A 255 -0.99 -21.36 -1.83
CA LEU A 255 -1.18 -20.60 -0.60
C LEU A 255 -1.95 -21.34 0.50
N ARG A 256 -2.98 -22.13 0.13
CA ARG A 256 -3.97 -22.68 1.06
C ARG A 256 -3.37 -23.32 2.31
N PHE A 257 -2.40 -24.23 2.15
CA PHE A 257 -1.79 -24.97 3.25
C PHE A 257 -0.33 -24.57 3.53
N THR A 258 0.17 -23.58 2.84
CA THR A 258 1.57 -23.18 2.93
C THR A 258 1.76 -21.84 3.58
N PHE A 259 0.78 -20.92 3.53
CA PHE A 259 0.81 -19.69 4.31
C PHE A 259 0.50 -19.99 5.79
N PRO A 260 1.22 -19.38 6.76
CA PRO A 260 1.06 -19.73 8.18
C PRO A 260 -0.37 -19.54 8.68
N ASP A 261 -0.99 -18.41 8.39
CA ASP A 261 -2.29 -18.03 8.93
C ASP A 261 -3.45 -18.64 8.12
N ALA A 262 -4.56 -18.89 8.82
CA ALA A 262 -5.76 -19.44 8.20
C ALA A 262 -6.61 -18.38 7.49
N SER A 263 -6.49 -17.12 7.90
CA SER A 263 -7.22 -16.00 7.29
C SER A 263 -6.22 -14.90 6.93
N PHE A 264 -6.24 -14.44 5.69
CA PHE A 264 -5.36 -13.40 5.16
C PHE A 264 -5.92 -12.87 3.85
N VAL A 265 -5.30 -11.82 3.34
CA VAL A 265 -5.64 -11.21 2.04
C VAL A 265 -4.42 -11.28 1.14
N PHE A 266 -4.59 -11.59 -0.14
CA PHE A 266 -3.47 -11.58 -1.07
C PHE A 266 -3.82 -10.87 -2.36
N ASP A 267 -2.82 -10.22 -2.96
CA ASP A 267 -2.96 -9.50 -4.22
C ASP A 267 -2.24 -10.25 -5.33
N VAL A 268 -2.89 -10.37 -6.47
CA VAL A 268 -2.33 -11.05 -7.65
C VAL A 268 -2.44 -10.16 -8.88
N TYR A 269 -1.50 -10.37 -9.80
CA TYR A 269 -1.49 -9.83 -11.14
C TYR A 269 -1.48 -10.95 -12.17
N ILE A 270 -2.31 -10.85 -13.20
CA ILE A 270 -2.38 -11.83 -14.28
C ILE A 270 -2.08 -11.09 -15.60
N PRO A 271 -0.83 -11.15 -16.11
CA PRO A 271 -0.50 -10.48 -17.36
C PRO A 271 -1.22 -11.08 -18.54
N GLU A 272 -1.45 -10.29 -19.58
CA GLU A 272 -1.83 -10.79 -20.88
C GLU A 272 -0.71 -11.67 -21.47
N ASN A 273 -1.08 -12.75 -22.13
CA ASN A 273 -0.15 -13.62 -22.82
C ASN A 273 -0.79 -14.22 -24.07
N SER A 274 -0.46 -13.68 -25.22
CA SER A 274 -0.99 -14.11 -26.52
C SER A 274 -0.57 -15.55 -26.90
N PHE A 275 0.40 -16.15 -26.22
CA PHE A 275 0.80 -17.54 -26.46
C PHE A 275 -0.05 -18.57 -25.71
N GLU A 276 -0.80 -18.15 -24.70
CA GLU A 276 -1.73 -19.01 -23.98
C GLU A 276 -3.11 -19.00 -24.67
N LYS A 277 -3.81 -20.14 -24.60
CA LYS A 277 -5.11 -20.32 -25.29
C LYS A 277 -6.19 -19.34 -24.80
N ASP A 278 -6.12 -18.97 -23.54
CA ASP A 278 -7.04 -18.04 -22.89
C ASP A 278 -6.56 -16.57 -22.92
N GLY A 279 -5.43 -16.29 -23.58
CA GLY A 279 -4.85 -14.94 -23.65
C GLY A 279 -4.23 -14.43 -22.35
N LEU A 280 -4.21 -15.25 -21.29
CA LEU A 280 -3.78 -14.85 -19.95
C LEU A 280 -2.53 -15.61 -19.51
N GLY A 281 -1.57 -14.90 -18.97
CA GLY A 281 -0.35 -15.46 -18.40
C GLY A 281 -0.56 -16.17 -17.06
N ARG A 282 0.56 -16.51 -16.43
CA ARG A 282 0.56 -17.12 -15.09
C ARG A 282 0.25 -16.09 -14.02
N VAL A 283 -0.47 -16.52 -12.99
CA VAL A 283 -0.73 -15.71 -11.81
C VAL A 283 0.59 -15.30 -11.14
N ARG A 284 0.75 -14.02 -10.84
CA ARG A 284 1.88 -13.45 -10.10
C ARG A 284 1.38 -12.95 -8.76
N LEU A 285 1.95 -13.49 -7.69
CA LEU A 285 1.70 -12.99 -6.33
C LEU A 285 2.39 -11.64 -6.17
N MET A 286 1.62 -10.63 -5.87
CA MET A 286 2.09 -9.25 -5.75
C MET A 286 2.32 -8.85 -4.31
N ASP A 287 1.41 -9.25 -3.41
CA ASP A 287 1.47 -8.91 -1.99
C ASP A 287 0.62 -9.87 -1.14
N ILE A 288 0.93 -9.93 0.16
CA ILE A 288 0.08 -10.57 1.18
C ILE A 288 -0.18 -9.54 2.27
N ASN A 289 -1.45 -9.39 2.62
CA ASN A 289 -1.92 -8.41 3.58
C ASN A 289 -2.62 -9.11 4.76
N PRO A 290 -2.62 -8.53 5.96
CA PRO A 290 -3.28 -9.11 7.10
C PRO A 290 -4.81 -9.10 6.98
N TRP A 291 -5.46 -10.07 7.60
CA TRP A 291 -6.90 -10.05 7.85
C TRP A 291 -7.17 -9.10 9.01
N ALA A 292 -7.23 -7.81 8.72
CA ALA A 292 -7.29 -6.74 9.71
C ALA A 292 -8.03 -5.51 9.17
N PRO A 293 -8.57 -4.63 10.04
CA PRO A 293 -9.37 -3.46 9.63
C PRO A 293 -8.67 -2.52 8.67
N ARG A 294 -7.33 -2.39 8.80
CA ARG A 294 -6.53 -1.50 7.96
C ARG A 294 -6.30 -2.03 6.54
N THR A 295 -6.61 -3.31 6.29
CA THR A 295 -6.56 -3.85 4.93
C THR A 295 -7.81 -3.40 4.18
N ASP A 296 -7.63 -2.71 3.07
CA ASP A 296 -8.73 -2.24 2.23
C ASP A 296 -9.52 -3.42 1.65
N SER A 297 -10.82 -3.44 1.90
CA SER A 297 -11.74 -4.50 1.43
C SER A 297 -12.25 -4.28 -0.01
N LEU A 298 -11.95 -3.15 -0.61
CA LEU A 298 -12.34 -2.76 -1.98
C LEU A 298 -13.85 -2.88 -2.23
N LEU A 299 -14.28 -3.79 -3.12
CA LEU A 299 -15.70 -3.95 -3.47
C LEU A 299 -16.49 -4.81 -2.46
N PHE A 300 -15.83 -5.35 -1.42
CA PHE A 300 -16.46 -6.04 -0.32
C PHE A 300 -16.56 -5.13 0.91
N GLY A 301 -17.58 -5.34 1.75
CA GLY A 301 -17.61 -4.79 3.10
C GLY A 301 -16.89 -5.71 4.07
N TRP A 302 -16.15 -5.19 5.05
CA TRP A 302 -15.54 -6.02 6.09
C TRP A 302 -16.58 -6.78 6.91
N GLN A 303 -17.73 -6.15 7.23
CA GLN A 303 -18.83 -6.83 7.91
C GLN A 303 -19.29 -8.05 7.12
N GLU A 304 -19.51 -7.89 5.83
CA GLU A 304 -19.90 -8.97 4.92
C GLU A 304 -18.86 -10.11 4.90
N LEU A 305 -17.57 -9.79 4.75
CA LEU A 305 -16.48 -10.78 4.76
C LEU A 305 -16.39 -11.53 6.09
N LEU A 306 -16.64 -10.84 7.21
CA LEU A 306 -16.67 -11.44 8.54
C LEU A 306 -17.89 -12.34 8.75
N GLU A 307 -19.02 -12.03 8.13
CA GLU A 307 -20.28 -12.81 8.23
C GLU A 307 -20.33 -13.98 7.23
N MET A 308 -19.56 -13.94 6.14
CA MET A 308 -19.55 -15.04 5.15
C MET A 308 -19.26 -16.39 5.80
N ASP A 309 -20.14 -17.35 5.59
CA ASP A 309 -20.00 -18.72 6.08
C ASP A 309 -18.95 -19.52 5.29
N VAL A 310 -18.13 -20.28 6.01
CA VAL A 310 -17.19 -21.24 5.44
C VAL A 310 -17.67 -22.65 5.80
N LYS A 311 -18.02 -23.45 4.79
CA LYS A 311 -18.61 -24.79 5.01
C LYS A 311 -17.69 -25.72 5.83
N ASN A 312 -16.38 -25.71 5.55
CA ASN A 312 -15.38 -26.54 6.23
C ASN A 312 -14.25 -25.66 6.74
N PRO A 313 -14.42 -24.93 7.86
CA PRO A 313 -13.43 -24.00 8.34
C PRO A 313 -12.22 -24.75 8.90
N LEU A 314 -11.02 -24.40 8.43
CA LEU A 314 -9.76 -24.90 8.96
C LEU A 314 -9.06 -23.78 9.73
N TYR A 315 -8.85 -24.01 11.01
CA TYR A 315 -8.22 -23.09 11.93
C TYR A 315 -6.76 -23.48 12.18
N GLY A 316 -6.00 -22.56 12.72
CA GLY A 316 -4.63 -22.79 13.17
C GLY A 316 -3.56 -22.33 12.18
N THR A 317 -2.32 -22.35 12.66
CA THR A 317 -1.11 -22.01 11.93
C THR A 317 -0.49 -23.27 11.32
N SER A 318 -0.03 -23.21 10.07
CA SER A 318 0.85 -24.26 9.54
C SER A 318 2.24 -24.04 10.11
N SER A 319 2.64 -24.84 11.11
CA SER A 319 4.02 -24.86 11.59
C SER A 319 4.90 -25.49 10.50
N ASN A 320 5.98 -24.80 10.12
CA ASN A 320 7.02 -25.33 9.24
C ASN A 320 7.94 -26.32 10.02
N GLU A 321 7.45 -27.06 10.97
CA GLU A 321 8.24 -28.08 11.64
C GLU A 321 8.26 -29.35 10.79
N THR A 322 9.43 -29.55 10.23
CA THR A 322 9.98 -30.78 9.68
C THR A 322 9.39 -32.04 10.29
N GLY A 323 8.87 -32.92 9.39
CA GLY A 323 8.87 -34.35 9.50
C GLY A 323 8.83 -34.98 10.90
N ALA A 324 7.65 -35.11 11.48
CA ALA A 324 7.38 -36.14 12.46
C ALA A 324 6.05 -36.78 12.08
N ASP A 325 6.10 -38.08 11.89
CA ASP A 325 5.01 -39.00 11.69
C ASP A 325 3.73 -38.57 12.40
N VAL A 326 2.74 -38.15 11.67
CA VAL A 326 1.35 -38.22 12.10
C VAL A 326 0.73 -39.41 11.39
N SER A 327 0.98 -40.57 11.91
CA SER A 327 0.10 -41.72 11.74
C SER A 327 -1.17 -41.46 12.56
N GLY A 328 -2.10 -40.75 11.99
CA GLY A 328 -3.44 -40.51 12.47
C GLY A 328 -4.34 -40.62 11.26
N ASP A 329 -4.88 -41.82 11.09
CA ASP A 329 -5.95 -42.15 10.19
C ASP A 329 -7.18 -41.27 10.48
N ASP A 330 -7.24 -40.12 9.78
CA ASP A 330 -8.47 -39.38 9.49
C ASP A 330 -8.33 -38.85 8.04
N THR A 331 -8.38 -39.80 7.13
CA THR A 331 -8.64 -39.53 5.71
C THR A 331 -10.07 -39.03 5.57
N VAL A 332 -10.30 -37.74 5.81
CA VAL A 332 -11.41 -37.05 5.17
C VAL A 332 -10.95 -36.67 3.76
N THR A 333 -10.71 -37.71 2.98
CA THR A 333 -10.73 -37.62 1.51
C THR A 333 -12.20 -37.68 1.10
N GLU A 334 -12.99 -36.69 1.48
CA GLU A 334 -14.18 -36.43 0.69
C GLU A 334 -13.71 -35.70 -0.55
N GLY A 335 -13.91 -36.37 -1.68
CA GLY A 335 -13.57 -35.94 -3.00
C GLY A 335 -13.92 -34.48 -3.24
N GLU A 336 -12.93 -33.62 -3.18
CA GLU A 336 -12.93 -32.42 -4.01
C GLU A 336 -12.77 -33.00 -5.42
N GLU A 337 -13.91 -33.32 -6.07
CA GLU A 337 -13.98 -33.62 -7.50
C GLU A 337 -13.11 -32.58 -8.19
N GLU A 338 -12.27 -33.01 -9.11
CA GLU A 338 -11.41 -32.13 -9.90
C GLU A 338 -12.31 -31.10 -10.57
N ASP A 339 -12.36 -29.90 -9.99
CA ASP A 339 -13.23 -28.79 -10.33
C ASP A 339 -12.90 -28.18 -11.72
N ASP A 340 -12.09 -28.86 -12.52
CA ASP A 340 -11.66 -28.36 -13.82
C ASP A 340 -12.79 -28.31 -14.86
N ASP A 341 -13.88 -29.07 -14.63
CA ASP A 341 -15.05 -29.11 -15.50
C ASP A 341 -16.24 -28.26 -15.00
N ILE A 342 -16.15 -27.63 -13.83
CA ILE A 342 -17.25 -26.82 -13.31
C ILE A 342 -17.33 -25.50 -14.07
N GLU A 343 -18.47 -25.31 -14.75
CA GLU A 343 -18.78 -24.05 -15.39
C GLU A 343 -18.92 -22.93 -14.33
N TYR A 344 -18.18 -21.84 -14.51
CA TYR A 344 -18.25 -20.67 -13.63
C TYR A 344 -19.69 -20.10 -13.61
N ARG A 345 -20.19 -19.81 -12.40
CA ARG A 345 -21.44 -19.08 -12.17
C ARG A 345 -21.16 -17.97 -11.17
N PRO A 346 -21.77 -16.78 -11.34
CA PRO A 346 -21.54 -15.63 -10.45
C PRO A 346 -21.77 -15.91 -8.96
N GLU A 347 -22.69 -16.84 -8.64
CA GLU A 347 -23.07 -17.20 -7.26
C GLU A 347 -22.10 -18.24 -6.63
N MET A 348 -21.08 -18.69 -7.38
CA MET A 348 -20.13 -19.68 -6.86
C MET A 348 -19.10 -19.04 -5.96
N SER A 349 -18.71 -19.76 -4.91
CA SER A 349 -17.57 -19.41 -4.06
C SER A 349 -16.24 -19.83 -4.74
N PRO A 350 -15.21 -18.96 -4.76
CA PRO A 350 -15.21 -17.58 -4.27
C PRO A 350 -16.07 -16.63 -5.12
N GLU A 351 -16.78 -15.72 -4.45
CA GLU A 351 -17.47 -14.64 -5.15
C GLU A 351 -16.49 -13.72 -5.85
N PHE A 352 -16.74 -13.37 -7.11
CA PHE A 352 -15.86 -12.51 -7.88
C PHE A 352 -16.55 -11.21 -8.27
N ARG A 353 -16.10 -10.09 -7.69
CA ARG A 353 -16.64 -8.75 -7.95
C ARG A 353 -15.73 -7.96 -8.88
N ILE A 354 -16.34 -7.36 -9.88
CA ILE A 354 -15.72 -6.37 -10.78
C ILE A 354 -16.62 -5.15 -10.83
N ILE A 355 -16.09 -4.01 -11.23
CA ILE A 355 -16.87 -2.77 -11.40
C ILE A 355 -17.74 -2.92 -12.63
N GLU A 356 -19.05 -2.82 -12.42
CA GLU A 356 -20.05 -2.79 -13.49
C GLU A 356 -20.11 -1.39 -14.14
N LYS A 357 -20.70 -1.33 -15.33
CA LYS A 357 -20.94 -0.05 -15.98
C LYS A 357 -21.93 0.75 -15.15
N ASP A 358 -21.59 2.00 -14.88
CA ASP A 358 -22.40 2.92 -14.06
C ASP A 358 -22.53 2.52 -12.58
N ASP A 359 -21.64 1.68 -12.06
CA ASP A 359 -21.60 1.29 -10.66
C ASP A 359 -21.38 2.53 -9.77
N PRO A 360 -22.28 2.79 -8.79
CA PRO A 360 -22.10 3.88 -7.83
C PRO A 360 -20.80 3.78 -7.04
N ALA A 361 -20.25 2.57 -6.82
CA ALA A 361 -18.98 2.37 -6.15
C ALA A 361 -17.80 3.00 -6.92
N ALA A 362 -17.90 3.08 -8.25
CA ALA A 362 -16.88 3.75 -9.08
C ALA A 362 -16.85 5.27 -8.85
N TYR A 363 -17.96 5.85 -8.40
CA TYR A 363 -18.12 7.30 -8.16
C TYR A 363 -18.15 7.67 -6.68
N ASN A 364 -18.17 6.69 -5.77
CA ASN A 364 -18.30 6.95 -4.35
C ASN A 364 -16.93 7.29 -3.73
N PHE A 365 -16.43 8.49 -4.05
CA PHE A 365 -15.22 9.07 -3.46
C PHE A 365 -15.35 9.39 -1.95
N SER A 366 -16.55 9.24 -1.40
CA SER A 366 -16.86 9.57 0.00
C SER A 366 -16.52 8.44 0.96
N SER A 367 -16.21 7.23 0.48
CA SER A 367 -15.75 6.16 1.36
C SER A 367 -14.30 6.39 1.74
N PRO A 368 -13.98 6.47 3.06
CA PRO A 368 -12.59 6.61 3.54
C PRO A 368 -11.64 5.52 3.00
N GLN A 369 -12.19 4.34 2.73
CA GLN A 369 -11.46 3.19 2.17
C GLN A 369 -10.95 3.44 0.75
N TYR A 370 -11.64 4.28 -0.03
CA TYR A 370 -11.27 4.57 -1.42
C TYR A 370 -10.44 5.84 -1.57
N SER A 371 -10.56 6.78 -0.64
CA SER A 371 -9.90 8.09 -0.71
C SER A 371 -8.42 8.03 -0.31
N ALA A 372 -8.05 7.20 0.67
CA ALA A 372 -6.68 7.11 1.19
C ALA A 372 -5.61 6.75 0.13
N HIS A 373 -6.01 6.11 -0.99
CA HIS A 373 -5.08 5.77 -2.07
C HIS A 373 -5.04 6.78 -3.22
N LYS A 374 -5.97 7.73 -3.26
CA LYS A 374 -6.13 8.67 -4.38
C LYS A 374 -6.01 10.14 -3.98
N LEU A 375 -6.19 10.48 -2.73
CA LEU A 375 -6.19 11.86 -2.24
C LEU A 375 -5.02 12.10 -1.28
N PRO A 376 -4.44 13.31 -1.28
CA PRO A 376 -3.51 13.73 -0.25
C PRO A 376 -4.13 13.59 1.15
N LYS A 377 -3.30 13.29 2.16
CA LYS A 377 -3.75 13.08 3.54
C LYS A 377 -4.59 14.26 4.07
N GLU A 378 -4.20 15.48 3.71
CA GLU A 378 -4.88 16.72 4.11
C GLU A 378 -6.34 16.77 3.60
N VAL A 379 -6.59 16.24 2.41
CA VAL A 379 -7.96 16.14 1.83
C VAL A 379 -8.77 15.06 2.54
N VAL A 380 -8.14 13.94 2.89
CA VAL A 380 -8.79 12.86 3.63
C VAL A 380 -9.15 13.33 5.05
N ASP A 381 -8.22 13.97 5.76
CA ASP A 381 -8.43 14.50 7.12
C ASP A 381 -9.49 15.59 7.12
N ALA A 382 -9.51 16.48 6.12
CA ALA A 382 -10.56 17.48 5.96
C ALA A 382 -11.94 16.86 5.67
N SER A 383 -12.00 15.73 4.96
CA SER A 383 -13.27 15.02 4.69
C SER A 383 -13.82 14.31 5.93
N MET A 384 -12.96 13.88 6.86
CA MET A 384 -13.36 13.25 8.12
C MET A 384 -13.85 14.27 9.16
N GLY A 385 -13.51 15.56 9.00
CA GLY A 385 -13.97 16.65 9.87
C GLY A 385 -15.45 17.04 9.75
N GLY A 386 -16.27 16.29 9.02
CA GLY A 386 -17.70 16.55 8.82
C GLY A 386 -17.99 17.51 7.66
N GLN A 387 -19.30 17.84 7.45
CA GLN A 387 -19.76 18.64 6.29
C GLN A 387 -19.13 20.05 6.19
N GLY A 388 -18.47 20.56 7.23
CA GLY A 388 -17.74 21.84 7.23
C GLY A 388 -16.30 21.73 6.72
N GLY A 389 -15.61 20.63 7.01
CA GLY A 389 -14.17 20.51 6.78
C GLY A 389 -13.75 20.55 5.31
N LEU A 390 -14.48 19.85 4.44
CA LEU A 390 -14.17 19.84 2.99
C LEU A 390 -14.44 21.19 2.32
N MET A 391 -15.46 21.89 2.78
CA MET A 391 -15.84 23.22 2.25
C MET A 391 -14.83 24.28 2.70
N GLU A 392 -14.38 24.19 3.95
CA GLU A 392 -13.35 25.06 4.52
C GLU A 392 -11.99 24.83 3.85
N PHE A 393 -11.60 23.56 3.64
CA PHE A 393 -10.40 23.19 2.89
C PHE A 393 -10.46 23.69 1.43
N ALA A 394 -11.60 23.56 0.75
CA ALA A 394 -11.77 24.04 -0.61
C ALA A 394 -11.68 25.56 -0.71
N MET A 395 -12.17 26.30 0.31
CA MET A 395 -12.01 27.75 0.39
C MET A 395 -10.56 28.16 0.63
N GLN A 396 -9.86 27.50 1.56
CA GLN A 396 -8.44 27.73 1.82
C GLN A 396 -7.58 27.44 0.60
N TRP A 397 -7.84 26.32 -0.08
CA TRP A 397 -7.14 25.96 -1.31
C TRP A 397 -7.35 26.99 -2.43
N LYS A 398 -8.57 27.50 -2.54
CA LYS A 398 -8.90 28.55 -3.51
C LYS A 398 -8.19 29.85 -3.19
N GLU A 399 -8.11 30.24 -1.92
CA GLU A 399 -7.39 31.46 -1.50
C GLU A 399 -5.88 31.37 -1.75
N ILE A 400 -5.28 30.18 -1.54
CA ILE A 400 -3.87 29.91 -1.84
C ILE A 400 -3.62 29.98 -3.35
N THR A 401 -4.48 29.36 -4.17
CA THR A 401 -4.32 29.35 -5.63
C THR A 401 -4.61 30.70 -6.27
N GLU A 402 -5.42 31.56 -5.63
CA GLU A 402 -5.69 32.93 -6.07
C GLU A 402 -4.68 33.97 -5.52
N GLY A 403 -3.60 33.50 -4.82
CA GLY A 403 -2.52 34.36 -4.34
C GLY A 403 -2.91 35.29 -3.19
N ARG A 404 -3.96 34.96 -2.43
CA ARG A 404 -4.46 35.74 -1.28
C ARG A 404 -4.14 35.09 0.08
N GLY A 405 -3.27 34.04 0.10
CA GLY A 405 -3.02 33.19 1.26
C GLY A 405 -1.88 33.62 2.20
N ASP A 406 -1.34 34.81 2.14
CA ASP A 406 -0.15 35.22 2.90
C ASP A 406 -0.35 35.43 4.44
N GLY A 407 -1.45 34.98 5.02
CA GLY A 407 -1.72 35.16 6.45
C GLY A 407 -2.16 33.94 7.26
N ILE A 408 -2.28 32.79 6.66
CA ILE A 408 -2.99 31.65 7.28
C ILE A 408 -2.09 30.81 8.20
N TRP A 409 -0.79 30.83 8.01
CA TRP A 409 0.16 30.01 8.80
C TRP A 409 0.47 30.56 10.20
N GLU A 410 0.24 31.85 10.44
CA GLU A 410 0.48 32.46 11.75
C GLU A 410 -0.60 32.16 12.82
N GLN A 411 -1.79 31.70 12.44
CA GLN A 411 -2.86 31.38 13.40
C GLN A 411 -2.84 29.97 13.94
N ALA A 412 -2.19 29.01 13.28
CA ALA A 412 -2.12 27.62 13.73
C ALA A 412 -1.08 27.35 14.84
N SER A 413 -0.12 28.25 15.04
CA SER A 413 0.92 28.14 16.06
C SER A 413 0.59 28.84 17.41
N GLY A 414 -0.55 29.52 17.50
CA GLY A 414 -0.92 30.40 18.63
C GLY A 414 -1.82 29.85 19.74
N ALA A 415 -2.20 28.59 19.73
CA ALA A 415 -3.12 28.02 20.73
C ALA A 415 -2.45 27.02 21.67
N LYS A 416 -1.53 27.51 22.50
CA LYS A 416 -1.19 26.89 23.81
C LYS A 416 -0.66 27.97 24.74
N GLN A 417 -1.54 28.55 25.54
CA GLN A 417 -1.26 29.02 26.89
C GLN A 417 -2.30 28.43 27.84
#